data_10fbb1a2d1bc82b0137c9266d3040481
#
_entry.id   10fbb1a2d1bc82b0137c9266d3040481
#
_cell.length_a   1.000
_cell.length_b   1.000
_cell.length_c   1.000
_cell.angle_alpha   90.00
_cell.angle_beta   90.00
_cell.angle_gamma   90.00
#
_symmetry.space_group_name_H-M   'P 1'
#
loop_
_entity.id
_entity.type
_entity.pdbx_description
1 polymer ?
#
loop_
_entity_poly.entity_id
_entity_poly.type
_entity_poly.pdbx_seq_one_letter_code
_entity_poly.pdbx_strand_id
1 'polypeptide(L)'
;MYSFIVNPNSRSGEGRNVWNRLRSIMESQGISYQYFLTEYVGHATVLAQRISAAGTPEDPVTLVTVGGDGTIYEVLTGIIDLSSVVFGFIPVGSGNDFCRSMGLPFDPFEALRSILENRRTIF
;
A
#
# COMPACT_ATOMS: atom_id res chain seq x y z
N MET A 1 3.29 -10.87 7.89
CA MET A 1 4.12 -9.66 7.67
C MET A 1 3.51 -8.83 6.57
N TYR A 2 3.55 -7.52 6.75
CA TYR A 2 3.04 -6.57 5.76
C TYR A 2 4.15 -6.18 4.79
N SER A 3 3.82 -6.07 3.50
CA SER A 3 4.75 -5.59 2.48
C SER A 3 4.21 -4.27 1.93
N PHE A 4 5.00 -3.21 2.05
CA PHE A 4 4.59 -1.88 1.61
C PHE A 4 5.33 -1.47 0.35
N ILE A 5 4.59 -0.93 -0.60
CA ILE A 5 5.16 -0.22 -1.75
C ILE A 5 4.83 1.25 -1.55
N VAL A 6 5.85 2.07 -1.46
CA VAL A 6 5.73 3.47 -1.09
C VAL A 6 6.26 4.35 -2.22
N ASN A 7 5.44 5.28 -2.69
CA ASN A 7 5.91 6.33 -3.59
C ASN A 7 6.30 7.55 -2.75
N PRO A 8 7.61 7.74 -2.50
CA PRO A 8 8.04 8.84 -1.64
C PRO A 8 7.82 10.22 -2.25
N ASN A 9 7.63 10.26 -3.57
CA ASN A 9 7.43 11.52 -4.29
C ASN A 9 5.96 11.89 -4.45
N SER A 10 5.04 11.05 -3.99
CA SER A 10 3.61 11.37 -4.04
C SER A 10 3.37 12.71 -3.38
N ARG A 11 2.59 13.55 -4.06
CA ARG A 11 2.23 14.88 -3.57
C ARG A 11 3.47 15.71 -3.20
N SER A 12 4.38 15.87 -4.18
CA SER A 12 5.58 16.71 -4.03
C SER A 12 6.46 16.33 -2.83
N GLY A 13 6.61 15.04 -2.62
CA GLY A 13 7.47 14.53 -1.55
C GLY A 13 6.76 14.24 -0.24
N GLU A 14 5.46 14.53 -0.14
CA GLU A 14 4.71 14.25 1.08
C GLU A 14 4.65 12.75 1.38
N GLY A 15 4.72 11.93 0.35
CA GLY A 15 4.74 10.48 0.52
C GLY A 15 5.84 10.01 1.45
N ARG A 16 7.04 10.62 1.36
CA ARG A 16 8.15 10.28 2.25
C ARG A 16 7.84 10.66 3.69
N ASN A 17 7.28 11.85 3.90
CA ASN A 17 6.97 12.33 5.24
C ASN A 17 5.88 11.46 5.90
N VAL A 18 4.82 11.16 5.15
CA VAL A 18 3.76 10.28 5.63
C VAL A 18 4.33 8.90 5.97
N TRP A 19 5.14 8.34 5.08
CA TRP A 19 5.71 7.02 5.31
C TRP A 19 6.57 6.97 6.58
N ASN A 20 7.40 7.96 6.79
CA ASN A 20 8.24 7.99 7.99
C ASN A 20 7.42 8.00 9.27
N ARG A 21 6.28 8.69 9.26
CA ARG A 21 5.38 8.71 10.42
C ARG A 21 4.66 7.38 10.62
N LEU A 22 4.23 6.75 9.52
CA LEU A 22 3.61 5.42 9.59
C LEU A 22 4.58 4.39 10.15
N ARG A 23 5.84 4.45 9.72
CA ARG A 23 6.88 3.54 10.22
C ARG A 23 7.04 3.66 11.75
N SER A 24 7.09 4.89 12.24
CA SER A 24 7.23 5.12 13.67
C SER A 24 6.09 4.48 14.46
N ILE A 25 4.87 4.60 13.95
CA ILE A 25 3.70 3.99 14.58
C ILE A 25 3.84 2.47 14.62
N MET A 26 4.19 1.87 13.48
CA MET A 26 4.32 0.42 13.40
C MET A 26 5.44 -0.10 14.30
N GLU A 27 6.57 0.58 14.33
CA GLU A 27 7.69 0.17 15.17
C GLU A 27 7.35 0.27 16.65
N SER A 28 6.60 1.28 17.03
CA SER A 28 6.17 1.41 18.43
C SER A 28 5.21 0.31 18.85
N GLN A 29 4.53 -0.33 17.91
CA GLN A 29 3.59 -1.42 18.18
C GLN A 29 4.18 -2.80 17.92
N GLY A 30 5.44 -2.88 17.54
CA GLY A 30 6.11 -4.15 17.29
C GLY A 30 5.60 -4.88 16.05
N ILE A 31 5.10 -4.15 15.05
CA ILE A 31 4.53 -4.75 13.86
C ILE A 31 5.64 -5.14 12.89
N SER A 32 5.56 -6.36 12.37
CA SER A 32 6.51 -6.87 11.39
C SER A 32 6.12 -6.41 10.00
N TYR A 33 7.06 -5.76 9.30
CA TYR A 33 6.81 -5.26 7.95
C TYR A 33 8.10 -5.17 7.15
N GLN A 34 7.95 -5.13 5.83
CA GLN A 34 9.01 -4.76 4.91
C GLN A 34 8.48 -3.70 3.97
N TYR A 35 9.37 -2.92 3.36
CA TYR A 35 8.93 -1.86 2.46
C TYR A 35 9.90 -1.63 1.34
N PHE A 36 9.37 -1.07 0.25
CA PHE A 36 10.13 -0.73 -0.95
C PHE A 36 9.72 0.65 -1.41
N LEU A 37 10.69 1.54 -1.60
CA LEU A 37 10.43 2.86 -2.14
C LEU A 37 10.51 2.80 -3.66
N THR A 38 9.53 3.38 -4.36
CA THR A 38 9.60 3.43 -5.81
C THR A 38 10.63 4.47 -6.24
N GLU A 39 11.33 4.19 -7.35
CA GLU A 39 12.43 5.02 -7.82
C GLU A 39 12.19 5.59 -9.21
N TYR A 40 11.22 5.06 -9.96
CA TYR A 40 10.92 5.51 -11.31
C TYR A 40 9.49 5.14 -11.68
N VAL A 41 8.98 5.74 -12.74
CA VAL A 41 7.64 5.43 -13.25
C VAL A 41 7.60 3.97 -13.69
N GLY A 42 6.61 3.22 -13.19
CA GLY A 42 6.48 1.80 -13.49
C GLY A 42 7.15 0.89 -12.46
N HIS A 43 7.96 1.45 -11.55
CA HIS A 43 8.65 0.63 -10.56
C HIS A 43 7.67 -0.10 -9.64
N ALA A 44 6.56 0.54 -9.28
CA ALA A 44 5.56 -0.09 -8.42
C ALA A 44 4.96 -1.34 -9.05
N THR A 45 4.81 -1.35 -10.37
CA THR A 45 4.33 -2.54 -11.09
C THR A 45 5.29 -3.71 -10.93
N VAL A 46 6.59 -3.45 -11.09
CA VAL A 46 7.63 -4.48 -10.94
C VAL A 46 7.65 -5.03 -9.52
N LEU A 47 7.59 -4.13 -8.53
CA LEU A 47 7.59 -4.54 -7.12
C LEU A 47 6.35 -5.35 -6.77
N ALA A 48 5.18 -4.93 -7.23
CA ALA A 48 3.94 -5.64 -6.98
C ALA A 48 3.97 -7.04 -7.57
N GLN A 49 4.53 -7.19 -8.77
CA GLN A 49 4.65 -8.48 -9.41
C GLN A 49 5.52 -9.43 -8.57
N ARG A 50 6.66 -8.94 -8.08
CA ARG A 50 7.56 -9.75 -7.24
C ARG A 50 6.92 -10.15 -5.92
N ILE A 51 6.32 -9.17 -5.24
CA ILE A 51 5.73 -9.41 -3.93
C ILE A 51 4.55 -10.36 -4.03
N SER A 52 3.66 -10.12 -4.99
CA SER A 52 2.46 -10.93 -5.14
C SER A 52 2.76 -12.37 -5.57
N ALA A 53 3.87 -12.58 -6.28
CA ALA A 53 4.26 -13.92 -6.71
C ALA A 53 4.58 -14.85 -5.53
N ALA A 54 4.86 -14.29 -4.36
CA ALA A 54 5.15 -15.09 -3.16
C ALA A 54 3.88 -15.58 -2.46
N GLY A 55 2.71 -15.07 -2.83
CA GLY A 55 1.45 -15.45 -2.19
C GLY A 55 0.74 -16.57 -2.92
N THR A 56 -0.16 -17.22 -2.21
CA THR A 56 -1.08 -18.20 -2.80
C THR A 56 -2.47 -17.90 -2.28
N PRO A 57 -3.53 -18.45 -2.90
CA PRO A 57 -4.88 -18.27 -2.36
C PRO A 57 -5.04 -18.80 -0.94
N GLU A 58 -4.28 -19.83 -0.57
CA GLU A 58 -4.32 -20.41 0.78
C GLU A 58 -3.52 -19.60 1.78
N ASP A 59 -2.50 -18.88 1.32
CA ASP A 59 -1.63 -18.06 2.15
C ASP A 59 -1.29 -16.76 1.41
N PRO A 60 -2.25 -15.84 1.30
CA PRO A 60 -2.02 -14.61 0.53
C PRO A 60 -1.06 -13.67 1.23
N VAL A 61 -0.32 -12.91 0.41
CA VAL A 61 0.54 -11.84 0.93
C VAL A 61 -0.33 -10.62 1.22
N THR A 62 0.06 -9.84 2.22
CA THR A 62 -0.58 -8.56 2.49
C THR A 62 0.26 -7.46 1.87
N LEU A 63 -0.28 -6.83 0.85
CA LEU A 63 0.41 -5.80 0.07
C LEU A 63 -0.28 -4.46 0.26
N VAL A 64 0.45 -3.50 0.80
CA VAL A 64 -0.09 -2.16 1.10
C VAL A 64 0.61 -1.13 0.23
N THR A 65 -0.17 -0.33 -0.47
CA THR A 65 0.35 0.75 -1.31
C THR A 65 0.22 2.08 -0.58
N VAL A 66 1.29 2.86 -0.55
CA VAL A 66 1.29 4.21 0.02
C VAL A 66 1.59 5.19 -1.11
N GLY A 67 0.61 5.99 -1.47
CA GLY A 67 0.78 6.93 -2.59
C GLY A 67 -0.55 7.50 -3.07
N GLY A 68 -0.56 7.92 -4.31
CA GLY A 68 -1.75 8.44 -4.98
C GLY A 68 -2.36 7.43 -5.94
N ASP A 69 -3.34 7.90 -6.74
CA ASP A 69 -4.05 7.05 -7.69
C ASP A 69 -3.12 6.41 -8.72
N GLY A 70 -2.11 7.14 -9.17
CA GLY A 70 -1.17 6.60 -10.14
C GLY A 70 -0.38 5.42 -9.58
N THR A 71 0.03 5.52 -8.33
CA THR A 71 0.79 4.45 -7.69
C THR A 71 -0.07 3.20 -7.50
N ILE A 72 -1.30 3.37 -7.04
CA ILE A 72 -2.18 2.21 -6.86
C ILE A 72 -2.48 1.54 -8.20
N TYR A 73 -2.63 2.33 -9.26
CA TYR A 73 -2.87 1.80 -10.60
C TYR A 73 -1.68 0.91 -11.03
N GLU A 74 -0.46 1.39 -10.80
CA GLU A 74 0.74 0.62 -11.12
C GLU A 74 0.81 -0.69 -10.33
N VAL A 75 0.48 -0.62 -9.04
CA VAL A 75 0.50 -1.81 -8.19
C VAL A 75 -0.52 -2.84 -8.67
N LEU A 76 -1.74 -2.41 -8.92
CA LEU A 76 -2.79 -3.33 -9.40
C LEU A 76 -2.42 -3.97 -10.73
N THR A 77 -1.74 -3.22 -11.60
CA THR A 77 -1.28 -3.74 -12.89
C THR A 77 -0.27 -4.87 -12.70
N GLY A 78 0.54 -4.82 -11.65
CA GLY A 78 1.56 -5.85 -11.40
C GLY A 78 1.06 -7.10 -10.71
N ILE A 79 -0.14 -7.07 -10.12
CA ILE A 79 -0.68 -8.24 -9.44
C ILE A 79 -1.32 -9.17 -10.46
N ILE A 80 -0.76 -10.38 -10.58
CA ILE A 80 -1.24 -11.34 -11.57
C ILE A 80 -2.47 -12.07 -11.07
N ASP A 81 -2.49 -12.45 -9.80
CA ASP A 81 -3.57 -13.21 -9.19
C ASP A 81 -4.05 -12.50 -7.92
N LEU A 82 -5.19 -11.83 -8.02
CA LEU A 82 -5.74 -11.08 -6.90
C LEU A 82 -6.14 -11.98 -5.73
N SER A 83 -6.43 -13.25 -5.99
CA SER A 83 -6.79 -14.19 -4.92
C SER A 83 -5.60 -14.51 -4.01
N SER A 84 -4.39 -14.22 -4.44
CA SER A 84 -3.16 -14.45 -3.69
C SER A 84 -2.72 -13.23 -2.88
N VAL A 85 -3.51 -12.16 -2.87
CA VAL A 85 -3.13 -10.88 -2.26
C VAL A 85 -4.27 -10.34 -1.42
N VAL A 86 -3.95 -9.92 -0.20
CA VAL A 86 -4.80 -9.04 0.59
C VAL A 86 -4.25 -7.63 0.35
N PHE A 87 -5.07 -6.77 -0.23
CA PHE A 87 -4.61 -5.46 -0.66
C PHE A 87 -5.08 -4.36 0.29
N GLY A 88 -4.15 -3.48 0.68
CA GLY A 88 -4.45 -2.28 1.44
C GLY A 88 -3.93 -1.05 0.73
N PHE A 89 -4.60 0.08 0.92
CA PHE A 89 -4.19 1.34 0.33
C PHE A 89 -4.17 2.45 1.35
N ILE A 90 -3.05 3.16 1.41
CA ILE A 90 -2.88 4.34 2.26
C ILE A 90 -2.69 5.54 1.34
N PRO A 91 -3.69 6.43 1.27
CA PRO A 91 -3.62 7.57 0.36
C PRO A 91 -2.70 8.65 0.88
N VAL A 92 -2.01 9.32 -0.05
CA VAL A 92 -1.21 10.50 0.24
C VAL A 92 -1.81 11.65 -0.55
N GLY A 93 -2.19 12.71 0.15
CA GLY A 93 -2.80 13.86 -0.48
C GLY A 93 -4.32 13.83 -0.43
N SER A 94 -4.95 14.70 -1.20
CA SER A 94 -6.39 14.85 -1.25
C SER A 94 -6.91 14.53 -2.64
N GLY A 95 -8.24 14.38 -2.78
CA GLY A 95 -8.87 14.16 -4.08
C GLY A 95 -8.61 12.79 -4.66
N ASN A 96 -8.33 11.82 -3.83
CA ASN A 96 -7.99 10.48 -4.26
C ASN A 96 -9.24 9.75 -4.75
N ASP A 97 -9.31 9.48 -6.06
CA ASP A 97 -10.49 8.88 -6.68
C ASP A 97 -10.68 7.43 -6.27
N PHE A 98 -9.60 6.70 -6.06
CA PHE A 98 -9.70 5.32 -5.65
C PHE A 98 -10.36 5.19 -4.27
N CYS A 99 -9.93 6.00 -3.31
CA CYS A 99 -10.53 5.99 -1.98
C CYS A 99 -12.01 6.35 -2.03
N ARG A 100 -12.36 7.34 -2.86
CA ARG A 100 -13.74 7.77 -3.00
C ARG A 100 -14.61 6.65 -3.58
N SER A 101 -14.13 5.98 -4.63
CA SER A 101 -14.87 4.89 -5.27
C SER A 101 -15.08 3.71 -4.35
N MET A 102 -14.08 3.39 -3.53
CA MET A 102 -14.08 2.18 -2.71
C MET A 102 -14.59 2.42 -1.30
N GLY A 103 -14.92 3.66 -0.94
CA GLY A 103 -15.36 3.99 0.40
C GLY A 103 -14.27 3.83 1.44
N LEU A 104 -13.02 4.05 1.07
CA LEU A 104 -11.88 3.90 1.94
C LEU A 104 -11.55 5.21 2.66
N PRO A 105 -10.86 5.14 3.81
CA PRO A 105 -10.43 6.35 4.52
C PRO A 105 -9.52 7.21 3.65
N PHE A 106 -9.68 8.53 3.73
CA PHE A 106 -8.79 9.48 3.06
C PHE A 106 -7.59 9.85 3.91
N ASP A 107 -7.66 9.67 5.21
CA ASP A 107 -6.57 9.99 6.12
C ASP A 107 -5.59 8.80 6.19
N PRO A 108 -4.28 9.03 5.97
CA PRO A 108 -3.30 7.93 5.98
C PRO A 108 -3.25 7.15 7.29
N PHE A 109 -3.44 7.84 8.42
CA PHE A 109 -3.35 7.19 9.72
C PHE A 109 -4.59 6.34 10.02
N GLU A 110 -5.77 6.81 9.58
CA GLU A 110 -6.98 6.02 9.66
C GLU A 110 -6.88 4.78 8.76
N ALA A 111 -6.30 4.95 7.58
CA ALA A 111 -6.11 3.84 6.65
C ALA A 111 -5.19 2.78 7.25
N LEU A 112 -4.07 3.20 7.86
CA LEU A 112 -3.17 2.26 8.51
C LEU A 112 -3.88 1.52 9.65
N ARG A 113 -4.63 2.24 10.47
CA ARG A 113 -5.34 1.63 11.57
C ARG A 113 -6.32 0.56 11.09
N SER A 114 -7.08 0.86 10.03
CA SER A 114 -8.00 -0.11 9.43
C SER A 114 -7.28 -1.37 8.98
N ILE A 115 -6.13 -1.20 8.33
CA ILE A 115 -5.36 -2.33 7.82
C ILE A 115 -4.85 -3.19 8.98
N LEU A 116 -4.30 -2.55 10.03
CA LEU A 116 -3.75 -3.27 11.18
C LEU A 116 -4.82 -3.97 12.01
N GLU A 117 -6.06 -3.53 11.94
CA GLU A 117 -7.20 -4.18 12.60
C GLU A 117 -7.81 -5.29 11.76
N ASN A 118 -7.14 -5.70 10.70
CA ASN A 118 -7.60 -6.74 9.77
C ASN A 118 -8.87 -6.39 9.02
N ARG A 119 -9.19 -5.10 8.92
CA ARG A 119 -10.26 -4.61 8.07
C ARG A 119 -9.69 -4.40 6.69
N ARG A 120 -9.69 -5.42 5.92
CA ARG A 120 -9.00 -5.40 4.64
C ARG A 120 -9.89 -4.95 3.51
N THR A 121 -9.24 -4.36 2.50
CA THR A 121 -9.84 -4.09 1.22
C THR A 121 -9.53 -5.27 0.31
N ILE A 122 -10.55 -5.82 -0.31
CA ILE A 122 -10.40 -6.96 -1.19
C ILE A 122 -11.11 -6.67 -2.49
N PHE A 123 -10.50 -7.09 -3.55
CA PHE A 123 -11.06 -6.96 -4.89
C PHE A 123 -11.53 -8.30 -5.42
#